data_e8a050561d13e899c49afbf43ab0ad56
#
_entry.id   e8a050561d13e899c49afbf43ab0ad56
#
_cell.length_a   1.000
_cell.length_b   1.000
_cell.length_c   1.000
_cell.angle_alpha   90.00
_cell.angle_beta   90.00
_cell.angle_gamma   90.00
#
_symmetry.space_group_name_H-M   'P 1'
#
loop_
_entity.id
_entity.type
_entity.pdbx_description
1 polymer ?
#
loop_
_entity_poly.entity_id
_entity_poly.type
_entity_poly.pdbx_seq_one_letter_code
_entity_poly.pdbx_strand_id
1 'polypeptide(L)'
;MMQRRDIDIYRLQPTLQDLKDHLRITDDSHDRMLMIYLSSAVLQAEHVISRNLAPSICQIETDYTSLVTLPYMDDTSSLTDLEVLVDGERRTWTLIGSDVRIDGPEGQKMSISYHLDVAFVEADIQQAILLMAAQHFSNPLDRAQTLPTASENLLAPYRQWKTR
;
A
#
# COMPACT_ATOMS: atom_id res chain seq x y z
N MET A 1 15.81 -12.79 0.19
CA MET A 1 14.90 -11.81 0.80
C MET A 1 13.47 -12.14 0.39
N MET A 2 12.61 -12.42 1.33
CA MET A 2 11.17 -12.61 1.13
C MET A 2 10.45 -11.40 1.70
N GLN A 3 9.50 -10.84 0.93
CA GLN A 3 8.68 -9.72 1.37
C GLN A 3 7.21 -10.07 1.22
N ARG A 4 6.43 -9.78 2.23
CA ARG A 4 4.98 -9.94 2.23
C ARG A 4 4.34 -8.65 2.70
N ARG A 5 3.25 -8.27 2.03
CA ARG A 5 2.41 -7.13 2.40
C ARG A 5 0.96 -7.56 2.37
N ASP A 6 0.29 -7.45 3.51
CA ASP A 6 -1.13 -7.70 3.66
C ASP A 6 -1.85 -6.36 3.85
N ILE A 7 -2.70 -5.99 2.89
CA ILE A 7 -3.44 -4.73 2.90
C ILE A 7 -4.70 -4.87 3.73
N ASP A 8 -4.97 -3.88 4.57
CA ASP A 8 -6.27 -3.77 5.26
C ASP A 8 -7.32 -3.19 4.31
N ILE A 9 -8.04 -4.07 3.63
CA ILE A 9 -9.05 -3.70 2.63
C ILE A 9 -10.27 -2.97 3.22
N TYR A 10 -10.48 -3.07 4.53
CA TYR A 10 -11.61 -2.41 5.20
C TYR A 10 -11.30 -0.97 5.61
N ARG A 11 -10.03 -0.58 5.55
CA ARG A 11 -9.56 0.78 5.87
C ARG A 11 -9.07 1.55 4.65
N LEU A 12 -9.43 1.11 3.45
CA LEU A 12 -9.09 1.81 2.20
C LEU A 12 -9.79 3.17 2.11
N GLN A 13 -9.14 4.10 1.43
CA GLN A 13 -9.67 5.39 1.03
C GLN A 13 -9.49 5.54 -0.49
N PRO A 14 -10.58 5.64 -1.27
CA PRO A 14 -12.00 5.66 -0.85
C PRO A 14 -12.50 4.33 -0.29
N THR A 15 -13.63 4.39 0.41
CA THR A 15 -14.27 3.20 1.00
C THR A 15 -15.12 2.43 -0.01
N LEU A 16 -15.53 1.21 0.34
CA LEU A 16 -16.50 0.47 -0.45
C LEU A 16 -17.82 1.25 -0.65
N GLN A 17 -18.29 1.96 0.38
CA GLN A 17 -19.51 2.77 0.28
C GLN A 17 -19.34 3.90 -0.72
N ASP A 18 -18.20 4.59 -0.74
CA ASP A 18 -17.93 5.64 -1.72
C ASP A 18 -17.96 5.09 -3.16
N LEU A 19 -17.45 3.87 -3.38
CA LEU A 19 -17.52 3.20 -4.67
C LEU A 19 -18.97 2.82 -5.05
N LYS A 20 -19.74 2.30 -4.09
CA LYS A 20 -21.19 1.99 -4.31
C LYS A 20 -21.97 3.26 -4.68
N ASP A 21 -21.73 4.36 -3.97
CA ASP A 21 -22.40 5.64 -4.24
C ASP A 21 -22.00 6.19 -5.60
N HIS A 22 -20.73 6.08 -5.97
CA HIS A 22 -20.21 6.48 -7.28
C HIS A 22 -20.86 5.69 -8.43
N LEU A 23 -21.09 4.38 -8.23
CA LEU A 23 -21.71 3.48 -9.21
C LEU A 23 -23.24 3.47 -9.11
N ARG A 24 -23.83 4.13 -8.11
CA ARG A 24 -25.28 4.13 -7.81
C ARG A 24 -25.83 2.73 -7.51
N ILE A 25 -25.05 1.91 -6.83
CA ILE A 25 -25.41 0.57 -6.37
C ILE A 25 -25.93 0.66 -4.93
N THR A 26 -27.13 0.16 -4.68
CA THR A 26 -27.78 0.25 -3.36
C THR A 26 -27.86 -1.09 -2.62
N ASP A 27 -27.60 -2.18 -3.30
CA ASP A 27 -27.61 -3.53 -2.71
C ASP A 27 -26.19 -4.05 -2.44
N ASP A 28 -26.09 -5.16 -1.72
CA ASP A 28 -24.82 -5.76 -1.30
C ASP A 28 -24.42 -6.96 -2.17
N SER A 29 -25.14 -7.25 -3.23
CA SER A 29 -24.93 -8.43 -4.09
C SER A 29 -23.55 -8.44 -4.78
N HIS A 30 -22.95 -7.27 -4.97
CA HIS A 30 -21.68 -7.07 -5.65
C HIS A 30 -20.52 -6.73 -4.73
N ASP A 31 -20.73 -6.59 -3.43
CA ASP A 31 -19.74 -6.06 -2.47
C ASP A 31 -18.39 -6.75 -2.55
N ARG A 32 -18.38 -8.09 -2.61
CA ARG A 32 -17.13 -8.85 -2.73
C ARG A 32 -16.35 -8.49 -4.00
N MET A 33 -17.04 -8.34 -5.11
CA MET A 33 -16.40 -8.01 -6.39
C MET A 33 -15.92 -6.56 -6.42
N LEU A 34 -16.75 -5.64 -5.92
CA LEU A 34 -16.41 -4.22 -5.78
C LEU A 34 -15.19 -4.02 -4.89
N MET A 35 -15.06 -4.79 -3.79
CA MET A 35 -13.90 -4.74 -2.93
C MET A 35 -12.61 -5.19 -3.65
N ILE A 36 -12.69 -6.21 -4.50
CA ILE A 36 -11.57 -6.65 -5.34
C ILE A 36 -11.16 -5.55 -6.31
N TYR A 37 -12.12 -4.94 -6.99
CA TYR A 37 -11.84 -3.84 -7.94
C TYR A 37 -11.29 -2.62 -7.25
N LEU A 38 -11.81 -2.26 -6.09
CA LEU A 38 -11.31 -1.15 -5.28
C LEU A 38 -9.86 -1.39 -4.84
N SER A 39 -9.58 -2.56 -4.29
CA SER A 39 -8.21 -2.94 -3.87
C SER A 39 -7.23 -2.91 -5.04
N SER A 40 -7.64 -3.42 -6.20
CA SER A 40 -6.83 -3.39 -7.42
C SER A 40 -6.55 -1.96 -7.89
N ALA A 41 -7.57 -1.09 -7.86
CA ALA A 41 -7.43 0.32 -8.23
C ALA A 41 -6.50 1.09 -7.28
N VAL A 42 -6.58 0.84 -5.97
CA VAL A 42 -5.67 1.43 -4.97
C VAL A 42 -4.22 1.02 -5.26
N LEU A 43 -3.96 -0.28 -5.45
CA LEU A 43 -2.61 -0.77 -5.77
C LEU A 43 -2.07 -0.20 -7.09
N GLN A 44 -2.93 -0.04 -8.09
CA GLN A 44 -2.56 0.57 -9.36
C GLN A 44 -2.21 2.05 -9.18
N ALA A 45 -2.98 2.80 -8.39
CA ALA A 45 -2.68 4.19 -8.06
C ALA A 45 -1.35 4.31 -7.30
N GLU A 46 -1.11 3.46 -6.28
CA GLU A 46 0.18 3.40 -5.57
C GLU A 46 1.37 3.20 -6.52
N HIS A 47 1.22 2.28 -7.48
CA HIS A 47 2.27 2.02 -8.46
C HIS A 47 2.56 3.26 -9.34
N VAL A 48 1.51 3.98 -9.76
CA VAL A 48 1.63 5.16 -10.62
C VAL A 48 2.33 6.33 -9.92
N ILE A 49 1.96 6.57 -8.65
CA ILE A 49 2.50 7.72 -7.88
C ILE A 49 3.72 7.37 -7.04
N SER A 50 4.07 6.08 -6.93
CA SER A 50 5.17 5.56 -6.09
C SER A 50 5.02 5.91 -4.61
N ARG A 51 3.79 5.96 -4.11
CA ARG A 51 3.43 6.31 -2.73
C ARG A 51 2.50 5.26 -2.16
N ASN A 52 2.61 4.96 -0.84
CA ASN A 52 1.70 4.07 -0.13
C ASN A 52 0.34 4.75 0.09
N LEU A 53 -0.76 4.10 -0.28
CA LEU A 53 -2.14 4.59 -0.12
C LEU A 53 -3.01 3.68 0.74
N ALA A 54 -2.51 2.50 1.10
CA ALA A 54 -3.29 1.52 1.84
C ALA A 54 -2.63 1.16 3.17
N PRO A 55 -3.37 1.21 4.29
CA PRO A 55 -2.91 0.62 5.56
C PRO A 55 -2.54 -0.84 5.35
N SER A 56 -1.42 -1.27 5.91
CA SER A 56 -0.92 -2.62 5.63
C SER A 56 -0.01 -3.15 6.73
N ILE A 57 0.05 -4.48 6.84
CA ILE A 57 1.02 -5.22 7.64
C ILE A 57 2.10 -5.73 6.71
N CYS A 58 3.34 -5.38 7.01
CA CYS A 58 4.49 -5.76 6.20
C CYS A 58 5.40 -6.72 6.98
N GLN A 59 5.91 -7.73 6.29
CA GLN A 59 6.87 -8.68 6.83
C GLN A 59 8.04 -8.85 5.86
N ILE A 60 9.25 -8.85 6.38
CA ILE A 60 10.49 -9.05 5.64
C ILE A 60 11.26 -10.19 6.30
N GLU A 61 11.66 -11.17 5.53
CA GLU A 61 12.59 -12.21 5.94
C GLU A 61 13.82 -12.16 5.04
N THR A 62 14.98 -12.03 5.64
CA THR A 62 16.26 -11.91 4.90
C THR A 62 17.42 -12.42 5.75
N ASP A 63 18.58 -12.56 5.13
CA ASP A 63 19.82 -12.75 5.87
C ASP A 63 20.13 -11.48 6.67
N TYR A 64 20.85 -11.64 7.78
CA TYR A 64 21.16 -10.53 8.66
C TYR A 64 21.91 -9.41 7.93
N THR A 65 21.48 -8.19 8.19
CA THR A 65 22.20 -6.96 7.86
C THR A 65 21.93 -5.93 8.96
N SER A 66 22.92 -5.10 9.27
CA SER A 66 22.79 -4.07 10.31
C SER A 66 21.91 -2.88 9.89
N LEU A 67 21.62 -2.74 8.59
CA LEU A 67 20.76 -1.68 8.05
C LEU A 67 19.81 -2.27 7.02
N VAL A 68 18.50 -2.00 7.19
CA VAL A 68 17.44 -2.48 6.30
C VAL A 68 16.53 -1.33 5.91
N THR A 69 16.33 -1.11 4.61
CA THR A 69 15.32 -0.18 4.12
C THR A 69 13.94 -0.84 4.18
N LEU A 70 12.98 -0.19 4.85
CA LEU A 70 11.60 -0.65 4.92
C LEU A 70 10.88 -0.36 3.60
N PRO A 71 10.42 -1.38 2.87
CA PRO A 71 9.63 -1.18 1.66
C PRO A 71 8.27 -0.54 2.00
N TYR A 72 7.70 0.14 1.03
CA TYR A 72 6.39 0.83 1.11
C TYR A 72 6.32 1.97 2.13
N MET A 73 7.35 2.22 2.92
CA MET A 73 7.41 3.38 3.81
C MET A 73 7.75 4.63 3.00
N ASP A 74 6.98 5.68 3.21
CA ASP A 74 7.17 7.01 2.64
C ASP A 74 6.88 8.12 3.67
N ASP A 75 7.07 9.38 3.28
CA ASP A 75 6.89 10.53 4.18
C ASP A 75 5.43 10.75 4.63
N THR A 76 4.48 10.03 4.02
CA THR A 76 3.04 10.15 4.29
C THR A 76 2.50 8.99 5.11
N SER A 77 3.28 7.92 5.25
CA SER A 77 2.93 6.74 6.04
C SER A 77 3.41 6.90 7.48
N SER A 78 2.57 6.51 8.44
CA SER A 78 2.99 6.36 9.83
C SER A 78 3.33 4.90 10.12
N LEU A 79 4.50 4.70 10.73
CA LEU A 79 5.00 3.40 11.13
C LEU A 79 4.55 3.09 12.57
N THR A 80 3.94 1.93 12.76
CA THR A 80 3.58 1.42 14.08
C THR A 80 3.98 -0.05 14.23
N ASP A 81 4.11 -0.50 15.48
CA ASP A 81 4.35 -1.92 15.84
C ASP A 81 5.54 -2.56 15.12
N LEU A 82 6.66 -1.80 14.99
CA LEU A 82 7.88 -2.34 14.41
C LEU A 82 8.55 -3.33 15.37
N GLU A 83 8.68 -4.56 14.92
CA GLU A 83 9.39 -5.63 15.62
C GLU A 83 10.51 -6.18 14.74
N VAL A 84 11.68 -6.34 15.34
CA VAL A 84 12.86 -6.93 14.69
C VAL A 84 13.29 -8.17 15.49
N LEU A 85 13.35 -9.31 14.80
CA LEU A 85 13.85 -10.57 15.32
C LEU A 85 15.11 -10.98 14.56
N VAL A 86 16.16 -11.33 15.27
CA VAL A 86 17.38 -11.91 14.71
C VAL A 86 17.58 -13.29 15.33
N ASP A 87 17.59 -14.32 14.49
CA ASP A 87 17.63 -15.73 14.92
C ASP A 87 16.54 -16.07 15.94
N GLY A 88 15.36 -15.42 15.84
CA GLY A 88 14.22 -15.60 16.75
C GLY A 88 14.25 -14.77 18.02
N GLU A 89 15.29 -13.99 18.27
CA GLU A 89 15.42 -13.10 19.43
C GLU A 89 15.07 -11.65 19.05
N ARG A 90 14.32 -10.96 19.90
CA ARG A 90 14.03 -9.53 19.72
C ARG A 90 15.29 -8.70 19.83
N ARG A 91 15.43 -7.74 18.90
CA ARG A 91 16.53 -6.77 18.89
C ARG A 91 16.01 -5.35 19.03
N THR A 92 16.84 -4.52 19.65
CA THR A 92 16.63 -3.07 19.64
C THR A 92 17.02 -2.51 18.26
N TRP A 93 16.38 -1.43 17.90
CA TRP A 93 16.55 -0.81 16.58
C TRP A 93 16.43 0.70 16.67
N THR A 94 16.96 1.39 15.67
CA THR A 94 16.85 2.84 15.50
C THR A 94 16.34 3.13 14.11
N LEU A 95 15.27 3.91 13.98
CA LEU A 95 14.72 4.35 12.70
C LEU A 95 15.49 5.58 12.18
N ILE A 96 15.93 5.54 10.92
CA ILE A 96 16.66 6.61 10.25
C ILE A 96 15.99 6.83 8.88
N GLY A 97 15.02 7.75 8.82
CA GLY A 97 14.19 7.88 7.63
C GLY A 97 13.36 6.61 7.37
N SER A 98 13.52 5.99 6.21
CA SER A 98 12.93 4.69 5.86
C SER A 98 13.81 3.49 6.21
N ASP A 99 14.98 3.72 6.80
CA ASP A 99 15.93 2.68 7.15
C ASP A 99 15.85 2.34 8.63
N VAL A 100 15.93 1.05 8.95
CA VAL A 100 16.03 0.52 10.31
C VAL A 100 17.46 0.05 10.52
N ARG A 101 18.16 0.67 11.48
CA ARG A 101 19.43 0.18 11.98
C ARG A 101 19.17 -0.74 13.16
N ILE A 102 19.74 -1.92 13.12
CA ILE A 102 19.60 -2.96 14.13
C ILE A 102 20.80 -2.93 15.04
N ASP A 103 20.55 -2.85 16.35
CA ASP A 103 21.58 -2.83 17.38
C ASP A 103 21.83 -4.24 17.93
N GLY A 104 23.07 -4.54 18.26
CA GLY A 104 23.47 -5.80 18.88
C GLY A 104 24.36 -6.69 18.00
N PRO A 105 24.63 -7.93 18.44
CA PRO A 105 25.49 -8.84 17.73
C PRO A 105 24.89 -9.29 16.40
N GLU A 106 25.74 -9.60 15.45
CA GLU A 106 25.37 -10.18 14.16
C GLU A 106 24.67 -11.53 14.35
N GLY A 107 23.76 -11.86 13.44
CA GLY A 107 23.03 -13.11 13.36
C GLY A 107 23.05 -13.70 11.96
N GLN A 108 22.32 -14.78 11.74
CA GLN A 108 22.21 -15.42 10.43
C GLN A 108 20.95 -14.99 9.69
N LYS A 109 19.80 -15.06 10.36
CA LYS A 109 18.47 -14.77 9.77
C LYS A 109 17.81 -13.64 10.53
N MET A 110 17.05 -12.87 9.79
CA MET A 110 16.33 -11.74 10.32
C MET A 110 14.90 -11.72 9.81
N SER A 111 13.96 -11.40 10.71
CA SER A 111 12.57 -11.13 10.40
C SER A 111 12.18 -9.75 10.95
N ILE A 112 11.58 -8.95 10.12
CA ILE A 112 11.05 -7.62 10.49
C ILE A 112 9.57 -7.62 10.18
N SER A 113 8.75 -7.25 11.17
CA SER A 113 7.32 -7.02 10.99
C SER A 113 6.96 -5.60 11.42
N TYR A 114 6.10 -4.94 10.68
CA TYR A 114 5.68 -3.57 10.96
C TYR A 114 4.33 -3.27 10.33
N HIS A 115 3.62 -2.30 10.92
CA HIS A 115 2.38 -1.79 10.38
C HIS A 115 2.63 -0.41 9.75
N LEU A 116 2.06 -0.22 8.56
CA LEU A 116 1.97 1.08 7.91
C LEU A 116 0.53 1.56 7.98
N ASP A 117 0.35 2.76 8.49
CA ASP A 117 -0.94 3.45 8.50
C ASP A 117 -0.91 4.65 7.55
N VAL A 118 -2.04 4.93 6.92
CA VAL A 118 -2.22 6.07 6.01
C VAL A 118 -3.35 6.92 6.58
N ALA A 119 -3.00 8.08 7.11
CA ALA A 119 -3.96 8.93 7.80
C ALA A 119 -4.96 9.60 6.84
N PHE A 120 -4.51 9.93 5.63
CA PHE A 120 -5.32 10.67 4.67
C PHE A 120 -4.85 10.41 3.23
N VAL A 121 -5.82 10.25 2.33
CA VAL A 121 -5.61 10.22 0.87
C VAL A 121 -6.31 11.43 0.26
N GLU A 122 -5.61 12.19 -0.56
CA GLU A 122 -6.12 13.40 -1.18
C GLU A 122 -7.33 13.12 -2.09
N ALA A 123 -8.25 14.07 -2.15
CA ALA A 123 -9.52 13.90 -2.87
C ALA A 123 -9.33 13.57 -4.37
N ASP A 124 -8.33 14.15 -5.01
CA ASP A 124 -8.02 13.86 -6.42
C ASP A 124 -7.55 12.41 -6.62
N ILE A 125 -6.75 11.89 -5.68
CA ILE A 125 -6.30 10.50 -5.69
C ILE A 125 -7.50 9.56 -5.45
N GLN A 126 -8.36 9.87 -4.47
CA GLN A 126 -9.58 9.10 -4.22
C GLN A 126 -10.49 9.08 -5.47
N GLN A 127 -10.68 10.23 -6.13
CA GLN A 127 -11.46 10.31 -7.36
C GLN A 127 -10.83 9.46 -8.49
N ALA A 128 -9.52 9.47 -8.63
CA ALA A 128 -8.83 8.64 -9.61
C ALA A 128 -9.04 7.15 -9.34
N ILE A 129 -8.97 6.73 -8.07
CA ILE A 129 -9.22 5.34 -7.65
C ILE A 129 -10.67 4.93 -7.96
N LEU A 130 -11.65 5.78 -7.66
CA LEU A 130 -13.06 5.50 -7.97
C LEU A 130 -13.29 5.32 -9.47
N LEU A 131 -12.69 6.16 -10.31
CA LEU A 131 -12.79 6.03 -11.76
C LEU A 131 -12.17 4.72 -12.28
N MET A 132 -11.02 4.31 -11.74
CA MET A 132 -10.36 3.05 -12.10
C MET A 132 -11.21 1.85 -11.67
N ALA A 133 -11.71 1.84 -10.43
CA ALA A 133 -12.56 0.77 -9.92
C ALA A 133 -13.89 0.67 -10.70
N ALA A 134 -14.49 1.80 -11.05
CA ALA A 134 -15.69 1.85 -11.89
C ALA A 134 -15.44 1.29 -13.29
N GLN A 135 -14.28 1.56 -13.88
CA GLN A 135 -13.88 0.98 -15.17
C GLN A 135 -13.76 -0.55 -15.07
N HIS A 136 -13.13 -1.08 -14.03
CA HIS A 136 -13.04 -2.53 -13.82
C HIS A 136 -14.41 -3.17 -13.67
N PHE A 137 -15.34 -2.49 -12.99
CA PHE A 137 -16.72 -2.98 -12.84
C PHE A 137 -17.48 -2.97 -14.16
N SER A 138 -17.34 -1.92 -14.97
CA SER A 138 -18.04 -1.78 -16.27
C SER A 138 -17.47 -2.70 -17.34
N ASN A 139 -16.19 -3.04 -17.26
CA ASN A 139 -15.49 -3.84 -18.26
C ASN A 139 -14.72 -5.01 -17.63
N PRO A 140 -15.41 -5.98 -17.02
CA PRO A 140 -14.74 -7.05 -16.26
C PRO A 140 -13.88 -7.99 -17.12
N LEU A 141 -14.10 -8.02 -18.44
CA LEU A 141 -13.34 -8.82 -19.38
C LEU A 141 -12.23 -8.03 -20.09
N ASP A 142 -12.26 -6.71 -19.99
CA ASP A 142 -11.26 -5.86 -20.60
C ASP A 142 -10.05 -5.80 -19.65
N ARG A 143 -8.99 -6.45 -20.09
CA ARG A 143 -7.67 -6.32 -19.48
C ARG A 143 -7.00 -5.03 -19.96
N ALA A 144 -7.69 -3.90 -19.87
CA ALA A 144 -7.16 -2.61 -20.27
C ALA A 144 -5.83 -2.37 -19.55
N GLN A 145 -4.76 -2.38 -20.31
CA GLN A 145 -3.40 -2.16 -19.80
C GLN A 145 -3.13 -0.67 -19.56
N THR A 146 -4.06 0.19 -19.96
CA THR A 146 -3.94 1.65 -19.85
C THR A 146 -4.93 2.19 -18.82
N LEU A 147 -4.43 3.09 -17.98
CA LEU A 147 -5.27 3.86 -17.07
C LEU A 147 -6.28 4.71 -17.83
N PRO A 148 -7.47 4.95 -17.28
CA PRO A 148 -8.35 6.00 -17.79
C PRO A 148 -7.59 7.33 -17.84
N THR A 149 -7.66 8.06 -18.96
CA THR A 149 -6.96 9.34 -19.13
C THR A 149 -7.27 10.33 -17.99
N ALA A 150 -8.52 10.34 -17.51
CA ALA A 150 -8.92 11.18 -16.38
C ALA A 150 -8.17 10.79 -15.07
N SER A 151 -8.07 9.50 -14.77
CA SER A 151 -7.31 9.02 -13.60
C SER A 151 -5.82 9.34 -13.72
N GLU A 152 -5.25 9.20 -14.91
CA GLU A 152 -3.85 9.52 -15.17
C GLU A 152 -3.55 11.00 -14.91
N ASN A 153 -4.42 11.89 -15.39
CA ASN A 153 -4.31 13.33 -15.16
C ASN A 153 -4.44 13.71 -13.68
N LEU A 154 -5.34 13.07 -12.95
CA LEU A 154 -5.52 13.30 -11.51
C LEU A 154 -4.32 12.82 -10.69
N LEU A 155 -3.68 11.72 -11.07
CA LEU A 155 -2.53 11.15 -10.39
C LEU A 155 -1.20 11.83 -10.75
N ALA A 156 -1.11 12.47 -11.92
CA ALA A 156 0.13 13.04 -12.43
C ALA A 156 0.84 14.02 -11.45
N PRO A 157 0.12 14.93 -10.74
CA PRO A 157 0.75 15.85 -9.79
C PRO A 157 1.41 15.16 -8.59
N TYR A 158 0.97 13.94 -8.25
CA TYR A 158 1.39 13.21 -7.06
C TYR A 158 2.52 12.21 -7.32
N ARG A 159 2.97 12.06 -8.58
CA ARG A 159 4.07 11.17 -8.93
C ARG A 159 5.35 11.57 -8.22
N GLN A 160 5.86 10.66 -7.40
CA GLN A 160 7.18 10.81 -6.80
C GLN A 160 8.24 10.24 -7.74
N TRP A 161 9.13 11.08 -8.22
CA TRP A 161 10.29 10.65 -8.99
C TRP A 161 11.37 10.18 -7.99
N LYS A 162 11.45 8.86 -7.76
CA LYS A 162 12.59 8.33 -7.01
C LYS A 162 13.85 8.51 -7.85
N THR A 163 14.67 9.49 -7.52
CA THR A 163 16.06 9.56 -7.99
C THR A 163 16.79 8.33 -7.45
N ARG A 164 17.26 7.50 -8.38
CA ARG A 164 18.15 6.36 -8.05
C ARG A 164 19.50 6.86 -7.63
#